data_f5a1c7ea1d366367e5f1369a4aac1f40
#
_entry.id   f5a1c7ea1d366367e5f1369a4aac1f40
#
_cell.length_a   1.000
_cell.length_b   1.000
_cell.length_c   1.000
_cell.angle_alpha   90.00
_cell.angle_beta   90.00
_cell.angle_gamma   90.00
#
_symmetry.space_group_name_H-M   'P 1'
#
loop_
_entity.id
_entity.type
_entity.pdbx_description
1 polymer ?
#
loop_
_entity_poly.entity_id
_entity_poly.type
_entity_poly.pdbx_seq_one_letter_code
_entity_poly.pdbx_strand_id
1 'polypeptide(L)'
;MMRGKPDTNIELSILRKGSAGPINIKLTRAIIKVQSVKSKPLPDGMGYVRISQFQERTSSDLANALESLNKSGNLKNGLVLDLRNDPGGLLNAAIGVSAAFLPKGSLVVSTKGQIEDAKKEYITSPKDYQVVREDAAVEKLPEVTKTMPIVVL
;
A
#
# COMPACT_ATOMS: atom_id res chain seq x y z
N MET A 1 -6.06 -24.31 -17.33
CA MET A 1 -5.34 -23.06 -16.97
C MET A 1 -6.19 -22.28 -15.95
N MET A 2 -5.67 -21.95 -14.76
CA MET A 2 -6.50 -21.29 -13.70
C MET A 2 -6.84 -19.83 -14.02
N ARG A 3 -6.00 -19.12 -14.75
CA ARG A 3 -6.23 -17.73 -15.17
C ARG A 3 -7.27 -17.66 -16.30
N GLY A 4 -8.06 -16.59 -16.34
CA GLY A 4 -9.06 -16.33 -17.37
C GLY A 4 -9.74 -14.98 -17.18
N LYS A 5 -10.66 -14.61 -18.07
CA LYS A 5 -11.40 -13.34 -17.97
C LYS A 5 -12.23 -13.29 -16.67
N PRO A 6 -12.36 -12.11 -16.01
CA PRO A 6 -13.31 -11.93 -14.92
C PRO A 6 -14.72 -12.40 -15.31
N ASP A 7 -15.52 -12.77 -14.33
CA ASP A 7 -16.90 -13.25 -14.46
C ASP A 7 -17.09 -14.54 -15.26
N THR A 8 -15.97 -15.24 -15.60
CA THR A 8 -16.04 -16.59 -16.18
C THR A 8 -15.90 -17.67 -15.11
N ASN A 9 -16.58 -18.80 -15.29
CA ASN A 9 -16.54 -19.90 -14.35
C ASN A 9 -15.35 -20.83 -14.62
N ILE A 10 -14.85 -21.44 -13.55
CA ILE A 10 -13.88 -22.52 -13.57
C ILE A 10 -14.32 -23.61 -12.60
N GLU A 11 -14.17 -24.85 -12.98
CA GLU A 11 -14.36 -26.00 -12.10
C GLU A 11 -12.99 -26.59 -11.75
N LEU A 12 -12.76 -26.79 -10.47
CA LEU A 12 -11.52 -27.36 -9.93
C LEU A 12 -11.84 -28.68 -9.24
N SER A 13 -11.15 -29.74 -9.63
CA SER A 13 -11.18 -31.02 -8.91
C SER A 13 -9.96 -31.10 -8.01
N ILE A 14 -10.18 -31.10 -6.70
CA ILE A 14 -9.15 -31.07 -5.67
C ILE A 14 -9.04 -32.45 -5.02
N LEU A 15 -7.85 -33.07 -5.09
CA LEU A 15 -7.51 -34.26 -4.34
C LEU A 15 -6.91 -33.83 -2.99
N ARG A 16 -7.54 -34.21 -1.89
CA ARG A 16 -7.07 -33.95 -0.54
C ARG A 16 -6.78 -35.26 0.18
N LYS A 17 -5.63 -35.35 0.84
CA LYS A 17 -5.28 -36.51 1.66
C LYS A 17 -6.34 -36.71 2.75
N GLY A 18 -6.94 -37.90 2.80
CA GLY A 18 -8.00 -38.26 3.76
C GLY A 18 -9.43 -38.04 3.26
N SER A 19 -9.65 -37.60 2.03
CA SER A 19 -10.99 -37.57 1.41
C SER A 19 -11.25 -38.84 0.58
N ALA A 20 -12.50 -39.29 0.56
CA ALA A 20 -12.92 -40.51 -0.15
C ALA A 20 -12.89 -40.37 -1.70
N GLY A 21 -12.66 -39.15 -2.21
CA GLY A 21 -12.59 -38.88 -3.65
C GLY A 21 -12.29 -37.43 -3.94
N PRO A 22 -12.25 -37.02 -5.24
CA PRO A 22 -12.03 -35.65 -5.66
C PRO A 22 -13.21 -34.75 -5.24
N ILE A 23 -12.88 -33.58 -4.72
CA ILE A 23 -13.83 -32.52 -4.37
C ILE A 23 -13.93 -31.56 -5.53
N ASN A 24 -15.09 -31.45 -6.17
CA ASN A 24 -15.32 -30.52 -7.27
C ASN A 24 -15.83 -29.19 -6.72
N ILE A 25 -15.12 -28.10 -7.05
CA ILE A 25 -15.45 -26.73 -6.63
C ILE A 25 -15.66 -25.88 -7.87
N LYS A 26 -16.83 -25.27 -7.99
CA LYS A 26 -17.11 -24.24 -9.01
C LYS A 26 -16.76 -22.88 -8.45
N LEU A 27 -15.94 -22.12 -9.17
CA LEU A 27 -15.52 -20.78 -8.82
C LEU A 27 -15.79 -19.83 -9.98
N THR A 28 -16.25 -18.63 -9.67
CA THR A 28 -16.30 -17.53 -10.64
C THR A 28 -15.04 -16.69 -10.51
N ARG A 29 -14.36 -16.47 -11.63
CA ARG A 29 -13.16 -15.63 -11.64
C ARG A 29 -13.54 -14.18 -11.35
N ALA A 30 -12.78 -13.54 -10.49
CA ALA A 30 -12.94 -12.13 -10.15
C ALA A 30 -11.58 -11.45 -10.15
N ILE A 31 -11.57 -10.13 -10.29
CA ILE A 31 -10.37 -9.33 -10.04
C ILE A 31 -10.15 -9.33 -8.53
N ILE A 32 -9.11 -10.05 -8.08
CA ILE A 32 -8.75 -10.07 -6.67
C ILE A 32 -7.98 -8.80 -6.37
N LYS A 33 -8.61 -7.86 -5.67
CA LYS A 33 -7.94 -6.68 -5.12
C LYS A 33 -7.17 -7.12 -3.88
N VAL A 34 -5.87 -7.33 -4.02
CA VAL A 34 -5.01 -7.60 -2.87
C VAL A 34 -4.86 -6.31 -2.08
N GLN A 35 -5.35 -6.32 -0.85
CA GLN A 35 -5.23 -5.19 0.06
C GLN A 35 -3.82 -5.15 0.62
N SER A 36 -2.96 -4.26 0.09
CA SER A 36 -1.59 -4.08 0.55
C SER A 36 -1.48 -3.29 1.85
N VAL A 37 -2.49 -2.49 2.19
CA VAL A 37 -2.53 -1.65 3.38
C VAL A 37 -3.61 -2.15 4.34
N LYS A 38 -3.25 -2.35 5.61
CA LYS A 38 -4.17 -2.65 6.71
C LYS A 38 -3.93 -1.67 7.84
N SER A 39 -4.99 -1.17 8.47
CA SER A 39 -4.89 -0.24 9.58
C SER A 39 -5.80 -0.65 10.73
N LYS A 40 -5.41 -0.24 11.94
CA LYS A 40 -6.21 -0.39 13.15
C LYS A 40 -5.83 0.67 14.17
N PRO A 41 -6.75 1.07 15.05
CA PRO A 41 -6.39 1.87 16.21
C PRO A 41 -5.55 1.04 17.19
N LEU A 42 -4.68 1.74 17.92
CA LEU A 42 -3.99 1.24 19.11
C LEU A 42 -4.49 2.02 20.34
N PRO A 43 -4.22 1.54 21.56
CA PRO A 43 -4.49 2.29 22.78
C PRO A 43 -3.84 3.69 22.75
N ASP A 44 -4.28 4.58 23.62
CA ASP A 44 -3.72 5.90 23.85
C ASP A 44 -3.71 6.82 22.61
N GLY A 45 -4.70 6.68 21.70
CA GLY A 45 -4.83 7.54 20.54
C GLY A 45 -3.72 7.40 19.50
N MET A 46 -3.10 6.23 19.44
CA MET A 46 -2.11 5.86 18.43
C MET A 46 -2.73 5.07 17.29
N GLY A 47 -2.15 5.18 16.10
CA GLY A 47 -2.50 4.40 14.92
C GLY A 47 -1.51 3.29 14.63
N TYR A 48 -1.99 2.25 13.96
CA TYR A 48 -1.16 1.22 13.36
C TYR A 48 -1.53 1.06 11.90
N VAL A 49 -0.54 1.09 11.05
CA VAL A 49 -0.69 0.79 9.61
C VAL A 49 0.36 -0.22 9.21
N ARG A 50 -0.05 -1.27 8.53
CA ARG A 50 0.85 -2.24 7.92
C ARG A 50 0.76 -2.15 6.41
N ILE A 51 1.91 -2.08 5.75
CA ILE A 51 2.07 -2.23 4.31
C ILE A 51 2.78 -3.55 4.05
N SER A 52 2.16 -4.43 3.28
CA SER A 52 2.69 -5.77 3.00
C SER A 52 3.37 -5.87 1.63
N GLN A 53 3.15 -4.89 0.76
CA GLN A 53 3.75 -4.79 -0.56
C GLN A 53 3.44 -3.43 -1.18
N PHE A 54 4.34 -2.88 -1.98
CA PHE A 54 4.12 -1.64 -2.72
C PHE A 54 3.44 -1.91 -4.07
N GLN A 55 2.13 -1.68 -4.15
CA GLN A 55 1.28 -1.85 -5.33
C GLN A 55 0.74 -0.50 -5.81
N GLU A 56 0.12 -0.48 -6.99
CA GLU A 56 -0.43 0.72 -7.62
C GLU A 56 -1.34 1.55 -6.69
N ARG A 57 -2.14 0.89 -5.86
CA ARG A 57 -3.08 1.55 -4.94
C ARG A 57 -2.54 1.78 -3.52
N THR A 58 -1.30 1.41 -3.24
CA THR A 58 -0.76 1.47 -1.87
C THR A 58 -0.75 2.91 -1.33
N SER A 59 -0.40 3.90 -2.15
CA SER A 59 -0.39 5.31 -1.75
C SER A 59 -1.80 5.80 -1.39
N SER A 60 -2.79 5.54 -2.23
CA SER A 60 -4.17 5.94 -2.00
C SER A 60 -4.82 5.18 -0.84
N ASP A 61 -4.55 3.88 -0.71
CA ASP A 61 -5.09 3.07 0.39
C ASP A 61 -4.47 3.51 1.74
N LEU A 62 -3.18 3.87 1.76
CA LEU A 62 -2.52 4.48 2.93
C LEU A 62 -3.18 5.82 3.29
N ALA A 63 -3.40 6.70 2.31
CA ALA A 63 -4.02 7.99 2.56
C ALA A 63 -5.42 7.84 3.19
N ASN A 64 -6.23 6.93 2.66
CA ASN A 64 -7.54 6.61 3.20
C ASN A 64 -7.47 6.05 4.64
N ALA A 65 -6.49 5.19 4.91
CA ALA A 65 -6.27 4.62 6.24
C ALA A 65 -5.87 5.71 7.26
N LEU A 66 -4.94 6.60 6.90
CA LEU A 66 -4.50 7.72 7.75
C LEU A 66 -5.64 8.71 7.99
N GLU A 67 -6.44 9.04 6.97
CA GLU A 67 -7.60 9.90 7.13
C GLU A 67 -8.63 9.30 8.09
N SER A 68 -8.92 8.01 7.97
CA SER A 68 -9.83 7.29 8.87
C SER A 68 -9.33 7.28 10.32
N LEU A 69 -8.05 6.99 10.53
CA LEU A 69 -7.42 7.02 11.86
C LEU A 69 -7.42 8.43 12.45
N ASN A 70 -7.18 9.46 11.65
CA ASN A 70 -7.22 10.85 12.08
C ASN A 70 -8.64 11.27 12.51
N LYS A 71 -9.66 10.97 11.70
CA LYS A 71 -11.07 11.26 12.02
C LYS A 71 -11.53 10.60 13.31
N SER A 72 -11.02 9.43 13.61
CA SER A 72 -11.31 8.70 14.86
C SER A 72 -10.40 9.09 16.05
N GLY A 73 -9.50 10.08 15.86
CA GLY A 73 -8.60 10.57 16.91
C GLY A 73 -7.43 9.66 17.25
N ASN A 74 -7.14 8.66 16.39
CA ASN A 74 -6.10 7.66 16.60
C ASN A 74 -4.77 8.00 15.90
N LEU A 75 -4.47 9.28 15.69
CA LEU A 75 -3.15 9.78 15.27
C LEU A 75 -2.62 10.88 16.20
N LYS A 76 -3.28 11.12 17.33
CA LYS A 76 -2.90 12.19 18.26
C LYS A 76 -1.52 11.98 18.89
N ASN A 77 -1.20 10.72 19.22
CA ASN A 77 0.02 10.37 19.95
C ASN A 77 1.02 9.61 19.09
N GLY A 78 0.73 9.40 17.81
CA GLY A 78 1.67 8.83 16.85
C GLY A 78 1.15 7.66 16.02
N LEU A 79 2.05 7.11 15.22
CA LEU A 79 1.77 6.01 14.28
C LEU A 79 2.86 4.95 14.37
N VAL A 80 2.45 3.69 14.34
CA VAL A 80 3.33 2.56 14.03
C VAL A 80 3.12 2.17 12.57
N LEU A 81 4.16 2.34 11.75
CA LEU A 81 4.19 1.92 10.35
C LEU A 81 4.96 0.61 10.25
N ASP A 82 4.25 -0.48 9.98
CA ASP A 82 4.83 -1.82 9.90
C ASP A 82 5.10 -2.22 8.46
N LEU A 83 6.38 -2.32 8.10
CA LEU A 83 6.89 -2.76 6.79
C LEU A 83 7.56 -4.14 6.86
N ARG A 84 7.43 -4.87 7.97
CA ARG A 84 8.06 -6.17 8.14
C ARG A 84 7.56 -7.19 7.12
N ASN A 85 8.50 -7.92 6.51
CA ASN A 85 8.24 -8.89 5.45
C ASN A 85 7.62 -8.27 4.17
N ASP A 86 7.77 -6.96 3.97
CA ASP A 86 7.44 -6.32 2.70
C ASP A 86 8.59 -6.58 1.71
N PRO A 87 8.35 -7.29 0.58
CA PRO A 87 9.40 -7.57 -0.40
C PRO A 87 9.73 -6.36 -1.29
N GLY A 88 9.05 -5.23 -1.11
CA GLY A 88 9.11 -4.07 -1.99
C GLY A 88 7.97 -4.02 -3.02
N GLY A 89 8.24 -3.41 -4.16
CA GLY A 89 7.25 -3.28 -5.24
C GLY A 89 7.48 -2.06 -6.12
N LEU A 90 6.43 -1.30 -6.41
CA LEU A 90 6.49 -0.16 -7.31
C LEU A 90 7.17 1.04 -6.65
N LEU A 91 8.18 1.62 -7.29
CA LEU A 91 8.93 2.77 -6.80
C LEU A 91 8.03 3.99 -6.57
N ASN A 92 7.15 4.29 -7.52
CA ASN A 92 6.20 5.40 -7.39
C ASN A 92 5.27 5.23 -6.16
N ALA A 93 4.86 4.01 -5.83
CA ALA A 93 4.08 3.75 -4.62
C ALA A 93 4.90 4.01 -3.35
N ALA A 94 6.18 3.64 -3.33
CA ALA A 94 7.06 3.94 -2.20
C ALA A 94 7.28 5.46 -2.05
N ILE A 95 7.41 6.20 -3.15
CA ILE A 95 7.50 7.66 -3.12
C ILE A 95 6.20 8.27 -2.58
N GLY A 96 5.03 7.77 -3.02
CA GLY A 96 3.72 8.23 -2.53
C GLY A 96 3.51 7.95 -1.03
N VAL A 97 3.96 6.80 -0.55
CA VAL A 97 3.97 6.48 0.88
C VAL A 97 4.86 7.44 1.65
N SER A 98 6.06 7.73 1.13
CA SER A 98 6.98 8.70 1.75
C SER A 98 6.39 10.12 1.74
N ALA A 99 5.70 10.50 0.67
CA ALA A 99 5.04 11.81 0.55
C ALA A 99 3.90 12.02 1.56
N ALA A 100 3.33 10.93 2.12
CA ALA A 100 2.35 11.04 3.18
C ALA A 100 2.93 11.60 4.49
N PHE A 101 4.23 11.42 4.71
CA PHE A 101 4.91 11.75 5.98
C PHE A 101 5.95 12.86 5.86
N LEU A 102 6.47 13.13 4.67
CA LEU A 102 7.53 14.11 4.44
C LEU A 102 6.97 15.43 3.88
N PRO A 103 7.65 16.55 4.12
CA PRO A 103 7.32 17.81 3.47
C PRO A 103 7.37 17.70 1.94
N LYS A 104 6.57 18.54 1.26
CA LYS A 104 6.58 18.61 -0.21
C LYS A 104 7.96 19.01 -0.74
N GLY A 105 8.43 18.32 -1.77
CA GLY A 105 9.73 18.56 -2.40
C GLY A 105 10.91 17.89 -1.70
N SER A 106 10.67 17.10 -0.64
CA SER A 106 11.74 16.32 0.01
C SER A 106 12.29 15.25 -0.94
N LEU A 107 13.60 15.10 -0.98
CA LEU A 107 14.25 13.99 -1.70
C LEU A 107 13.94 12.66 -1.01
N VAL A 108 13.39 11.70 -1.76
CA VAL A 108 13.08 10.35 -1.28
C VAL A 108 14.17 9.37 -1.67
N VAL A 109 14.52 9.35 -2.95
CA VAL A 109 15.51 8.42 -3.50
C VAL A 109 16.17 9.01 -4.73
N SER A 110 17.45 8.69 -4.95
CA SER A 110 18.16 9.00 -6.19
C SER A 110 18.69 7.72 -6.81
N THR A 111 18.65 7.66 -8.15
CA THR A 111 19.33 6.62 -8.92
C THR A 111 20.66 7.16 -9.44
N LYS A 112 21.69 6.31 -9.44
CA LYS A 112 23.00 6.61 -10.03
C LYS A 112 23.33 5.51 -11.03
N GLY A 113 23.72 5.89 -12.24
CA GLY A 113 24.19 4.99 -13.28
C GLY A 113 25.52 5.45 -13.85
N GLN A 114 26.13 4.63 -14.70
CA GLN A 114 27.39 4.97 -15.38
C GLN A 114 27.20 6.08 -16.44
N ILE A 115 25.98 6.25 -16.95
CA ILE A 115 25.61 7.27 -17.93
C ILE A 115 24.91 8.41 -17.18
N GLU A 116 25.18 9.65 -17.57
CA GLU A 116 24.65 10.85 -16.90
C GLU A 116 23.11 10.90 -16.88
N ASP A 117 22.46 10.45 -17.96
CA ASP A 117 21.01 10.34 -18.07
C ASP A 117 20.37 9.30 -17.10
N ALA A 118 21.18 8.42 -16.49
CA ALA A 118 20.72 7.48 -15.48
C ALA A 118 20.65 8.06 -14.07
N LYS A 119 21.12 9.30 -13.88
CA LYS A 119 20.99 10.03 -12.62
C LYS A 119 19.61 10.66 -12.56
N LYS A 120 18.76 10.15 -11.66
CA LYS A 120 17.42 10.71 -11.45
C LYS A 120 17.16 10.84 -9.97
N GLU A 121 16.60 11.96 -9.58
CA GLU A 121 16.12 12.23 -8.24
C GLU A 121 14.59 12.17 -8.23
N TYR A 122 14.06 11.50 -7.23
CA TYR A 122 12.64 11.39 -6.98
C TYR A 122 12.31 12.09 -5.68
N ILE A 123 11.39 13.02 -5.75
CA ILE A 123 10.98 13.86 -4.62
C ILE A 123 9.52 13.63 -4.26
N THR A 124 9.10 14.13 -3.11
CA THR A 124 7.69 14.10 -2.68
C THR A 124 6.83 15.07 -3.51
N SER A 125 6.71 14.77 -4.81
CA SER A 125 5.93 15.54 -5.78
C SER A 125 4.94 14.63 -6.50
N PRO A 126 3.72 15.09 -6.78
CA PRO A 126 2.70 14.30 -7.50
C PRO A 126 3.22 13.72 -8.82
N LYS A 127 4.08 14.44 -9.55
CA LYS A 127 4.68 13.95 -10.80
C LYS A 127 5.51 12.67 -10.63
N ASP A 128 6.02 12.40 -9.42
CA ASP A 128 6.91 11.27 -9.16
C ASP A 128 6.18 10.06 -8.55
N TYR A 129 4.99 10.26 -7.96
CA TYR A 129 4.22 9.17 -7.36
C TYR A 129 2.80 9.00 -7.90
N GLN A 130 2.17 10.04 -8.44
CA GLN A 130 0.78 9.95 -8.88
C GLN A 130 0.68 9.21 -10.23
N VAL A 131 0.22 7.96 -10.17
CA VAL A 131 -0.05 7.12 -11.35
C VAL A 131 -1.54 7.00 -11.59
N VAL A 132 -2.32 6.90 -10.51
CA VAL A 132 -3.77 6.86 -10.58
C VAL A 132 -4.37 8.12 -9.95
N ARG A 133 -5.61 8.46 -10.34
CA ARG A 133 -6.29 9.67 -9.83
C ARG A 133 -6.44 9.67 -8.31
N GLU A 134 -6.64 8.50 -7.74
CA GLU A 134 -6.82 8.29 -6.31
C GLU A 134 -5.58 8.66 -5.47
N ASP A 135 -4.39 8.64 -6.05
CA ASP A 135 -3.15 9.04 -5.38
C ASP A 135 -3.15 10.52 -4.95
N ALA A 136 -4.00 11.35 -5.57
CA ALA A 136 -4.22 12.73 -5.14
C ALA A 136 -4.73 12.85 -3.70
N ALA A 137 -5.20 11.76 -3.09
CA ALA A 137 -5.57 11.71 -1.67
C ALA A 137 -4.37 11.98 -0.74
N VAL A 138 -3.15 11.64 -1.17
CA VAL A 138 -1.92 11.90 -0.41
C VAL A 138 -1.69 13.40 -0.18
N GLU A 139 -2.00 14.25 -1.18
CA GLU A 139 -1.86 15.70 -1.04
C GLU A 139 -2.85 16.34 -0.06
N LYS A 140 -3.95 15.66 0.21
CA LYS A 140 -5.04 16.13 1.08
C LYS A 140 -4.90 15.65 2.52
N LEU A 141 -3.83 14.91 2.84
CA LEU A 141 -3.60 14.42 4.18
C LEU A 141 -3.43 15.60 5.18
N PRO A 142 -3.96 15.45 6.38
CA PRO A 142 -3.86 16.48 7.42
C PRO A 142 -2.39 16.64 7.86
N GLU A 143 -2.02 17.85 8.27
CA GLU A 143 -0.64 18.20 8.66
C GLU A 143 -0.09 17.32 9.78
N VAL A 144 -0.97 16.77 10.64
CA VAL A 144 -0.57 15.85 11.71
C VAL A 144 0.20 14.64 11.19
N THR A 145 -0.04 14.18 9.97
CA THR A 145 0.69 13.04 9.38
C THR A 145 2.18 13.34 9.17
N LYS A 146 2.56 14.62 9.06
CA LYS A 146 3.94 15.07 8.85
C LYS A 146 4.64 15.50 10.14
N THR A 147 3.89 15.64 11.22
CA THR A 147 4.41 16.17 12.49
C THR A 147 4.32 15.19 13.66
N MET A 148 3.44 14.19 13.54
CA MET A 148 3.28 13.17 14.60
C MET A 148 4.51 12.27 14.72
N PRO A 149 4.80 11.71 15.92
CA PRO A 149 5.80 10.68 16.09
C PRO A 149 5.46 9.43 15.27
N ILE A 150 6.47 8.86 14.58
CA ILE A 150 6.32 7.64 13.79
C ILE A 150 7.38 6.63 14.19
N VAL A 151 6.95 5.40 14.44
CA VAL A 151 7.85 4.24 14.61
C VAL A 151 7.70 3.37 13.39
N VAL A 152 8.80 3.07 12.70
CA VAL A 152 8.85 2.18 11.54
C VAL A 152 9.43 0.83 11.96
N LEU A 153 8.73 -0.26 11.63
CA LEU A 153 9.12 -1.63 11.92
C LEU A 153 9.50 -2.38 10.63
#